data_be3ebe14b6f67f9321aff31b424ecc59
#
_entry.id   be3ebe14b6f67f9321aff31b424ecc59
#
_cell.length_a   1.000
_cell.length_b   1.000
_cell.length_c   1.000
_cell.angle_alpha   90.00
_cell.angle_beta   90.00
_cell.angle_gamma   90.00
#
_symmetry.space_group_name_H-M   'P 1'
#
loop_
_entity.id
_entity.type
_entity.pdbx_description
1 polymer ?
#
loop_
_entity_poly.entity_id
_entity_poly.type
_entity_poly.pdbx_seq_one_letter_code
_entity_poly.pdbx_strand_id
1 'polypeptide(L)'
;MYIQVKVPGSCGELVQGTLRGIPFLVTCPINLYTKVEISDEYQGIYGLGCKAQLAMERVLDYLGIHGFPYGIKLKSQLPCGKGMASSSADIAAVCLGIAFSMKKHLSPEEVARIAAGIEPTDGVFFKGIVRINHMTGECQEHLGNFPRLHIAVFDTGGVVDTLEFHAKNDLHSLSSVNEEEIIAAIRLLRPPYLPEKIAEAATRSALANQCSLPKTELEELAAFVLERGALGV
;
A
#
# COMPACT_ATOMS: atom_id res chain seq x y z
N MET A 1 20.92 -20.29 -10.22
CA MET A 1 19.76 -20.01 -9.32
C MET A 1 18.91 -18.92 -9.95
N TYR A 2 17.59 -19.07 -9.93
CA TYR A 2 16.65 -18.02 -10.38
C TYR A 2 15.49 -17.93 -9.40
N ILE A 3 15.21 -16.73 -8.93
CA ILE A 3 14.11 -16.42 -8.02
C ILE A 3 13.30 -15.27 -8.59
N GLN A 4 11.98 -15.40 -8.59
CA GLN A 4 11.08 -14.32 -8.94
C GLN A 4 10.07 -14.12 -7.79
N VAL A 5 9.98 -12.88 -7.33
CA VAL A 5 8.99 -12.43 -6.34
C VAL A 5 8.06 -11.42 -7.01
N LYS A 6 6.76 -11.53 -6.70
CA LYS A 6 5.73 -10.58 -7.15
C LYS A 6 5.00 -10.05 -5.93
N VAL A 7 4.90 -8.74 -5.83
CA VAL A 7 4.12 -8.06 -4.79
C VAL A 7 3.06 -7.19 -5.47
N PRO A 8 1.80 -7.28 -5.05
CA PRO A 8 0.74 -6.45 -5.62
C PRO A 8 0.92 -4.98 -5.23
N GLY A 9 0.38 -4.09 -6.04
CA GLY A 9 0.10 -2.72 -5.61
C GLY A 9 -1.25 -2.60 -4.93
N SER A 10 -1.64 -1.38 -4.65
CA SER A 10 -2.94 -0.99 -4.12
C SER A 10 -3.63 -0.03 -5.09
N CYS A 11 -4.95 0.06 -4.99
CA CYS A 11 -5.69 1.15 -5.62
C CYS A 11 -6.24 2.05 -4.52
N GLY A 12 -5.38 2.93 -4.01
CA GLY A 12 -5.68 3.72 -2.82
C GLY A 12 -6.00 2.84 -1.60
N GLU A 13 -6.79 3.37 -0.68
CA GLU A 13 -7.22 2.71 0.54
C GLU A 13 -8.75 2.57 0.56
N LEU A 14 -9.21 1.40 1.00
CA LEU A 14 -10.64 1.21 1.26
C LEU A 14 -11.14 2.11 2.38
N VAL A 15 -10.36 2.21 3.44
CA VAL A 15 -10.61 3.15 4.55
C VAL A 15 -9.28 3.63 5.10
N GLN A 16 -9.17 4.94 5.33
CA GLN A 16 -8.01 5.52 6.01
C GLN A 16 -8.46 6.59 7.00
N GLY A 17 -7.62 6.86 7.98
CA GLY A 17 -7.90 7.90 8.97
C GLY A 17 -7.12 7.70 10.26
N THR A 18 -7.67 8.24 11.32
CA THR A 18 -7.12 8.13 12.68
C THR A 18 -8.20 7.64 13.63
N LEU A 19 -7.86 6.67 14.47
CA LEU A 19 -8.72 6.19 15.54
C LEU A 19 -8.02 6.38 16.88
N ARG A 20 -8.61 7.17 17.78
CA ARG A 20 -8.03 7.46 19.09
C ARG A 20 -6.59 7.97 19.00
N GLY A 21 -6.30 8.82 18.03
CA GLY A 21 -4.97 9.35 17.78
C GLY A 21 -3.99 8.39 17.07
N ILE A 22 -4.40 7.18 16.72
CA ILE A 22 -3.56 6.21 16.01
C ILE A 22 -3.91 6.21 14.53
N PRO A 23 -2.99 6.57 13.64
CA PRO A 23 -3.23 6.56 12.20
C PRO A 23 -3.31 5.14 11.67
N PHE A 24 -4.14 4.94 10.67
CA PHE A 24 -4.27 3.65 10.00
C PHE A 24 -4.71 3.81 8.55
N LEU A 25 -4.51 2.73 7.80
CA LEU A 25 -5.14 2.52 6.51
C LEU A 25 -5.53 1.06 6.31
N VAL A 26 -6.53 0.84 5.47
CA VAL A 26 -6.94 -0.47 4.97
C VAL A 26 -6.65 -0.51 3.49
N THR A 27 -5.57 -1.18 3.14
CA THR A 27 -5.09 -1.29 1.76
C THR A 27 -6.08 -2.03 0.87
N CYS A 28 -6.19 -1.61 -0.39
CA CYS A 28 -6.97 -2.28 -1.44
C CYS A 28 -6.05 -2.94 -2.48
N PRO A 29 -5.54 -4.17 -2.24
CA PRO A 29 -4.62 -4.83 -3.17
C PRO A 29 -5.26 -5.07 -4.53
N ILE A 30 -4.47 -4.88 -5.60
CA ILE A 30 -4.89 -5.03 -6.98
C ILE A 30 -4.03 -6.04 -7.74
N ASN A 31 -4.44 -6.41 -8.95
CA ASN A 31 -3.75 -7.37 -9.81
C ASN A 31 -2.69 -6.74 -10.73
N LEU A 32 -2.13 -5.58 -10.34
CA LEU A 32 -0.90 -5.02 -10.88
C LEU A 32 0.24 -5.25 -9.91
N TYR A 33 1.42 -5.58 -10.41
CA TYR A 33 2.50 -6.09 -9.58
C TYR A 33 3.82 -5.40 -9.84
N THR A 34 4.59 -5.23 -8.79
CA THR A 34 6.05 -5.15 -8.88
C THR A 34 6.63 -6.55 -8.87
N LYS A 35 7.64 -6.78 -9.72
CA LYS A 35 8.39 -8.03 -9.83
C LYS A 35 9.86 -7.77 -9.58
N VAL A 36 10.46 -8.60 -8.74
CA VAL A 36 11.91 -8.68 -8.56
C VAL A 36 12.39 -10.03 -9.06
N GLU A 37 13.41 -10.03 -9.88
CA GLU A 37 14.13 -11.19 -10.38
C GLU A 37 15.55 -11.18 -9.82
N ILE A 38 15.99 -12.29 -9.24
CA ILE A 38 17.34 -12.46 -8.70
C ILE A 38 17.96 -13.70 -9.33
N SER A 39 19.17 -13.58 -9.86
CA SER A 39 19.87 -14.68 -10.52
C SER A 39 21.37 -14.58 -10.36
N ASP A 40 22.05 -15.72 -10.44
CA ASP A 40 23.50 -15.84 -10.54
C ASP A 40 24.03 -15.76 -11.99
N GLU A 41 23.13 -15.72 -12.97
CA GLU A 41 23.50 -15.62 -14.40
C GLU A 41 23.93 -14.22 -14.81
N TYR A 42 23.66 -13.22 -13.98
CA TYR A 42 24.07 -11.82 -14.22
C TYR A 42 24.47 -11.15 -12.90
N GLN A 43 25.17 -10.03 -13.02
CA GLN A 43 25.60 -9.22 -11.89
C GLN A 43 24.98 -7.82 -11.99
N GLY A 44 24.94 -7.12 -10.86
CA GLY A 44 24.51 -5.72 -10.81
C GLY A 44 23.05 -5.52 -10.45
N ILE A 45 22.67 -4.25 -10.36
CA ILE A 45 21.38 -3.77 -9.88
C ILE A 45 20.69 -3.05 -11.03
N TYR A 46 19.46 -3.48 -11.37
CA TYR A 46 18.72 -2.94 -12.51
C TYR A 46 17.30 -2.57 -12.11
N GLY A 47 16.89 -1.33 -12.41
CA GLY A 47 15.52 -0.86 -12.22
C GLY A 47 15.11 -0.54 -10.79
N LEU A 48 16.03 -0.58 -9.82
CA LEU A 48 15.77 -0.19 -8.44
C LEU A 48 15.85 1.32 -8.30
N GLY A 49 14.75 1.96 -7.90
CA GLY A 49 14.74 3.36 -7.45
C GLY A 49 15.40 3.52 -6.07
N CYS A 50 15.61 4.76 -5.64
CA CYS A 50 16.34 5.07 -4.40
C CYS A 50 15.79 4.33 -3.17
N LYS A 51 14.46 4.27 -3.00
CA LYS A 51 13.82 3.59 -1.86
C LYS A 51 14.01 2.07 -1.91
N ALA A 52 13.96 1.47 -3.09
CA ALA A 52 14.23 0.05 -3.29
C ALA A 52 15.70 -0.31 -3.06
N GLN A 53 16.63 0.59 -3.40
CA GLN A 53 18.05 0.42 -3.07
C GLN A 53 18.28 0.50 -1.56
N LEU A 54 17.67 1.47 -0.88
CA LEU A 54 17.71 1.56 0.58
C LEU A 54 17.09 0.33 1.25
N ALA A 55 16.02 -0.23 0.68
CA ALA A 55 15.43 -1.49 1.15
C ALA A 55 16.41 -2.67 1.02
N MET A 56 17.16 -2.73 -0.09
CA MET A 56 18.21 -3.73 -0.26
C MET A 56 19.27 -3.62 0.84
N GLU A 57 19.77 -2.44 1.14
CA GLU A 57 20.75 -2.22 2.22
C GLU A 57 20.17 -2.65 3.57
N ARG A 58 18.97 -2.17 3.89
CA ARG A 58 18.30 -2.46 5.17
C ARG A 58 18.02 -3.94 5.39
N VAL A 59 17.58 -4.65 4.35
CA VAL A 59 17.31 -6.09 4.49
C VAL A 59 18.58 -6.92 4.61
N LEU A 60 19.66 -6.55 3.92
CA LEU A 60 20.95 -7.20 4.07
C LEU A 60 21.50 -7.04 5.49
N ASP A 61 21.45 -5.83 6.03
CA ASP A 61 21.84 -5.54 7.42
C ASP A 61 20.95 -6.31 8.40
N TYR A 62 19.63 -6.28 8.22
CA TYR A 62 18.69 -7.00 9.08
C TYR A 62 18.94 -8.50 9.12
N LEU A 63 19.30 -9.09 7.99
CA LEU A 63 19.61 -10.51 7.87
C LEU A 63 21.06 -10.89 8.25
N GLY A 64 21.92 -9.89 8.57
CA GLY A 64 23.34 -10.07 8.87
C GLY A 64 24.14 -10.56 7.67
N ILE A 65 23.81 -10.12 6.46
CA ILE A 65 24.44 -10.56 5.21
C ILE A 65 25.46 -9.53 4.75
N HIS A 66 26.72 -9.94 4.71
CA HIS A 66 27.82 -9.11 4.19
C HIS A 66 28.08 -9.46 2.71
N GLY A 67 27.61 -8.59 1.83
CA GLY A 67 27.72 -8.76 0.38
C GLY A 67 26.57 -9.58 -0.23
N PHE A 68 26.13 -9.15 -1.42
CA PHE A 68 25.06 -9.80 -2.16
C PHE A 68 25.63 -10.32 -3.50
N PRO A 69 25.75 -11.65 -3.67
CA PRO A 69 26.51 -12.23 -4.79
C PRO A 69 25.73 -12.36 -6.09
N TYR A 70 24.47 -11.92 -6.14
CA TYR A 70 23.57 -12.13 -7.25
C TYR A 70 23.22 -10.81 -7.95
N GLY A 71 22.83 -10.87 -9.22
CA GLY A 71 22.17 -9.78 -9.90
C GLY A 71 20.71 -9.65 -9.47
N ILE A 72 20.21 -8.42 -9.41
CA ILE A 72 18.83 -8.10 -9.07
C ILE A 72 18.22 -7.18 -10.13
N LYS A 73 17.01 -7.51 -10.59
CA LYS A 73 16.21 -6.71 -11.53
C LYS A 73 14.83 -6.46 -10.97
N LEU A 74 14.40 -5.20 -10.99
CA LEU A 74 13.04 -4.81 -10.62
C LEU A 74 12.30 -4.29 -11.85
N LYS A 75 11.06 -4.75 -12.02
CA LYS A 75 10.11 -4.25 -13.01
C LYS A 75 8.76 -4.05 -12.34
N SER A 76 8.18 -2.87 -12.46
CA SER A 76 6.87 -2.54 -11.90
C SER A 76 5.85 -2.25 -13.01
N GLN A 77 4.63 -2.72 -12.80
CA GLN A 77 3.45 -2.34 -13.58
C GLN A 77 2.74 -1.13 -12.96
N LEU A 78 3.17 -0.73 -11.75
CA LEU A 78 2.52 0.30 -10.95
C LEU A 78 3.06 1.68 -11.36
N PRO A 79 2.20 2.65 -11.68
CA PRO A 79 2.63 4.02 -11.93
C PRO A 79 3.17 4.64 -10.64
N CYS A 80 4.32 5.32 -10.76
CA CYS A 80 4.95 5.99 -9.63
C CYS A 80 4.18 7.26 -9.24
N GLY A 81 4.01 7.50 -7.93
CA GLY A 81 3.41 8.72 -7.39
C GLY A 81 1.92 8.89 -7.66
N LYS A 82 1.19 7.80 -7.91
CA LYS A 82 -0.26 7.81 -8.18
C LYS A 82 -1.11 7.19 -7.07
N GLY A 83 -0.57 7.03 -5.87
CA GLY A 83 -1.28 6.38 -4.76
C GLY A 83 -1.57 4.90 -4.98
N MET A 84 -0.73 4.22 -5.80
CA MET A 84 -0.92 2.80 -6.12
C MET A 84 0.07 1.87 -5.39
N ALA A 85 0.61 2.31 -4.27
CA ALA A 85 1.56 1.58 -3.43
C ALA A 85 2.81 1.09 -4.18
N SER A 86 3.24 1.79 -5.25
CA SER A 86 4.39 1.35 -6.06
C SER A 86 5.65 1.22 -5.23
N SER A 87 5.93 2.18 -4.36
CA SER A 87 7.11 2.19 -3.49
C SER A 87 7.06 1.07 -2.45
N SER A 88 5.93 0.89 -1.76
CA SER A 88 5.74 -0.21 -0.79
C SER A 88 5.89 -1.59 -1.43
N ALA A 89 5.36 -1.75 -2.65
CA ALA A 89 5.51 -3.00 -3.42
C ALA A 89 6.96 -3.24 -3.85
N ASP A 90 7.68 -2.19 -4.28
CA ASP A 90 9.09 -2.28 -4.66
C ASP A 90 9.96 -2.68 -3.46
N ILE A 91 9.79 -2.02 -2.32
CA ILE A 91 10.48 -2.33 -1.06
C ILE A 91 10.23 -3.77 -0.65
N ALA A 92 8.97 -4.19 -0.63
CA ALA A 92 8.61 -5.55 -0.22
C ALA A 92 9.15 -6.62 -1.17
N ALA A 93 9.09 -6.38 -2.48
CA ALA A 93 9.60 -7.32 -3.48
C ALA A 93 11.12 -7.50 -3.35
N VAL A 94 11.86 -6.42 -3.08
CA VAL A 94 13.31 -6.47 -2.83
C VAL A 94 13.61 -7.24 -1.55
N CYS A 95 12.95 -6.91 -0.43
CA CYS A 95 13.16 -7.58 0.85
C CYS A 95 12.92 -9.08 0.76
N LEU A 96 11.78 -9.48 0.20
CA LEU A 96 11.41 -10.88 0.05
C LEU A 96 12.34 -11.61 -0.94
N GLY A 97 12.66 -10.97 -2.07
CA GLY A 97 13.56 -11.55 -3.08
C GLY A 97 14.94 -11.86 -2.50
N ILE A 98 15.53 -10.90 -1.79
CA ILE A 98 16.85 -11.08 -1.13
C ILE A 98 16.77 -12.18 -0.08
N ALA A 99 15.77 -12.15 0.82
CA ALA A 99 15.62 -13.17 1.84
C ALA A 99 15.54 -14.59 1.23
N PHE A 100 14.68 -14.80 0.22
CA PHE A 100 14.55 -16.09 -0.46
C PHE A 100 15.84 -16.52 -1.17
N SER A 101 16.56 -15.60 -1.83
CA SER A 101 17.82 -15.91 -2.52
C SER A 101 18.91 -16.37 -1.55
N MET A 102 18.88 -15.86 -0.33
CA MET A 102 19.83 -16.18 0.74
C MET A 102 19.32 -17.30 1.66
N LYS A 103 18.23 -17.99 1.26
CA LYS A 103 17.59 -19.07 2.04
C LYS A 103 17.17 -18.62 3.45
N LYS A 104 16.79 -17.36 3.58
CA LYS A 104 16.25 -16.76 4.80
C LYS A 104 14.74 -16.54 4.62
N HIS A 105 14.06 -16.34 5.74
CA HIS A 105 12.65 -16.03 5.78
C HIS A 105 12.45 -14.66 6.42
N LEU A 106 11.50 -13.91 5.90
CA LEU A 106 10.98 -12.69 6.51
C LEU A 106 9.46 -12.84 6.65
N SER A 107 8.96 -12.56 7.84
CA SER A 107 7.52 -12.42 8.05
C SER A 107 6.99 -11.13 7.43
N PRO A 108 5.68 -11.03 7.15
CA PRO A 108 5.08 -9.77 6.71
C PRO A 108 5.35 -8.61 7.66
N GLU A 109 5.37 -8.85 8.98
CA GLU A 109 5.63 -7.85 10.01
C GLU A 109 7.09 -7.35 9.97
N GLU A 110 8.04 -8.23 9.66
CA GLU A 110 9.44 -7.84 9.47
C GLU A 110 9.61 -6.99 8.23
N VAL A 111 8.97 -7.37 7.12
CA VAL A 111 8.92 -6.55 5.89
C VAL A 111 8.29 -5.19 6.17
N ALA A 112 7.16 -5.18 6.89
CA ALA A 112 6.46 -3.95 7.27
C ALA A 112 7.36 -3.00 8.08
N ARG A 113 8.11 -3.54 9.03
CA ARG A 113 9.03 -2.75 9.86
C ARG A 113 10.17 -2.16 9.05
N ILE A 114 10.74 -2.93 8.12
CA ILE A 114 11.79 -2.43 7.20
C ILE A 114 11.20 -1.32 6.31
N ALA A 115 10.01 -1.53 5.75
CA ALA A 115 9.36 -0.57 4.88
C ALA A 115 9.01 0.73 5.61
N ALA A 116 8.38 0.64 6.78
CA ALA A 116 8.04 1.80 7.61
C ALA A 116 9.27 2.58 8.09
N GLY A 117 10.41 1.94 8.24
CA GLY A 117 11.68 2.60 8.50
C GLY A 117 12.24 3.40 7.31
N ILE A 118 11.69 3.22 6.10
CA ILE A 118 12.06 3.95 4.89
C ILE A 118 11.06 5.08 4.62
N GLU A 119 9.77 4.74 4.67
CA GLU A 119 8.67 5.68 4.48
C GLU A 119 7.35 5.12 5.05
N PRO A 120 6.31 5.95 5.25
CA PRO A 120 4.97 5.45 5.52
C PRO A 120 4.54 4.44 4.46
N THR A 121 4.03 3.28 4.89
CA THR A 121 3.90 2.11 4.02
C THR A 121 2.49 1.54 3.97
N ASP A 122 2.15 0.95 2.83
CA ASP A 122 0.90 0.21 2.62
C ASP A 122 1.01 -1.24 3.08
N GLY A 123 -0.15 -1.90 3.30
CA GLY A 123 -0.22 -3.29 3.74
C GLY A 123 -0.12 -4.34 2.64
N VAL A 124 0.47 -4.02 1.47
CA VAL A 124 0.49 -4.89 0.27
C VAL A 124 1.27 -6.20 0.43
N PHE A 125 2.08 -6.33 1.44
CA PHE A 125 2.88 -7.52 1.76
C PHE A 125 2.21 -8.46 2.75
N PHE A 126 1.10 -8.08 3.36
CA PHE A 126 0.27 -8.97 4.16
C PHE A 126 -0.65 -9.82 3.27
N LYS A 127 -0.97 -11.01 3.75
CA LYS A 127 -1.95 -11.87 3.05
C LYS A 127 -3.37 -11.40 3.35
N GLY A 128 -4.14 -11.17 2.29
CA GLY A 128 -5.51 -10.67 2.40
C GLY A 128 -5.58 -9.16 2.65
N ILE A 129 -6.68 -8.73 3.24
CA ILE A 129 -6.92 -7.34 3.58
C ILE A 129 -6.60 -7.12 5.04
N VAL A 130 -5.81 -6.09 5.31
CA VAL A 130 -5.37 -5.75 6.66
C VAL A 130 -5.59 -4.26 6.95
N ARG A 131 -5.80 -3.95 8.22
CA ARG A 131 -5.67 -2.60 8.74
C ARG A 131 -4.30 -2.47 9.39
N ILE A 132 -3.51 -1.52 8.93
CA ILE A 132 -2.17 -1.27 9.46
C ILE A 132 -2.03 0.16 9.96
N ASN A 133 -1.13 0.36 10.90
CA ASN A 133 -0.54 1.67 11.16
C ASN A 133 0.55 1.90 10.09
N HIS A 134 0.26 2.77 9.14
CA HIS A 134 1.17 3.03 8.01
C HIS A 134 2.48 3.71 8.41
N MET A 135 2.52 4.36 9.57
CA MET A 135 3.72 5.02 10.09
C MET A 135 4.71 4.03 10.73
N THR A 136 4.19 2.96 11.35
CA THR A 136 5.01 1.96 12.05
C THR A 136 5.09 0.62 11.32
N GLY A 137 4.21 0.37 10.37
CA GLY A 137 4.04 -0.92 9.72
C GLY A 137 3.32 -1.97 10.58
N GLU A 138 2.82 -1.61 11.75
CA GLU A 138 2.14 -2.53 12.67
C GLU A 138 0.79 -2.98 12.08
N CYS A 139 0.59 -4.29 11.97
CA CYS A 139 -0.70 -4.87 11.62
C CYS A 139 -1.64 -4.77 12.83
N GLN A 140 -2.68 -3.94 12.71
CA GLN A 140 -3.66 -3.74 13.77
C GLN A 140 -4.80 -4.76 13.71
N GLU A 141 -5.16 -5.20 12.50
CA GLU A 141 -6.26 -6.13 12.31
C GLU A 141 -6.19 -6.84 10.95
N HIS A 142 -6.41 -8.16 10.97
CA HIS A 142 -6.65 -8.93 9.74
C HIS A 142 -8.16 -8.94 9.44
N LEU A 143 -8.54 -8.39 8.29
CA LEU A 143 -9.93 -8.34 7.83
C LEU A 143 -10.31 -9.54 6.94
N GLY A 144 -9.32 -10.37 6.55
CA GLY A 144 -9.54 -11.56 5.74
C GLY A 144 -9.48 -11.30 4.24
N ASN A 145 -10.26 -12.05 3.48
CA ASN A 145 -10.32 -11.91 2.02
C ASN A 145 -11.65 -11.32 1.61
N PHE A 146 -11.60 -10.25 0.84
CA PHE A 146 -12.79 -9.65 0.25
C PHE A 146 -13.17 -10.35 -1.07
N PRO A 147 -14.43 -10.21 -1.51
CA PRO A 147 -14.85 -10.69 -2.82
C PRO A 147 -14.06 -10.00 -3.93
N ARG A 148 -14.08 -10.58 -5.12
CA ARG A 148 -13.49 -9.92 -6.30
C ARG A 148 -14.27 -8.65 -6.62
N LEU A 149 -13.55 -7.54 -6.72
CA LEU A 149 -14.08 -6.24 -7.12
C LEU A 149 -13.43 -5.84 -8.45
N HIS A 150 -14.18 -5.12 -9.27
CA HIS A 150 -13.64 -4.42 -10.43
C HIS A 150 -13.48 -2.96 -10.06
N ILE A 151 -12.29 -2.40 -10.29
CA ILE A 151 -11.95 -1.04 -9.93
C ILE A 151 -11.62 -0.27 -11.20
N ALA A 152 -12.37 0.81 -11.46
CA ALA A 152 -12.03 1.78 -12.49
C ALA A 152 -11.16 2.88 -11.87
N VAL A 153 -10.02 3.15 -12.48
CA VAL A 153 -9.05 4.15 -12.01
C VAL A 153 -9.05 5.33 -12.97
N PHE A 154 -9.25 6.51 -12.44
CA PHE A 154 -9.19 7.77 -13.18
C PHE A 154 -7.97 8.57 -12.74
N ASP A 155 -7.01 8.76 -13.64
CA ASP A 155 -5.84 9.59 -13.39
C ASP A 155 -6.14 11.04 -13.79
N THR A 156 -6.37 11.90 -12.82
CA THR A 156 -6.63 13.33 -13.01
C THR A 156 -5.33 14.14 -13.10
N GLY A 157 -4.19 13.50 -13.17
CA GLY A 157 -2.87 14.13 -13.23
C GLY A 157 -2.19 14.27 -11.87
N GLY A 158 -1.11 15.05 -11.85
CA GLY A 158 -0.31 15.27 -10.64
C GLY A 158 0.53 14.05 -10.20
N VAL A 159 1.34 14.27 -9.19
CA VAL A 159 2.15 13.26 -8.53
C VAL A 159 2.09 13.51 -7.03
N VAL A 160 1.89 12.47 -6.24
CA VAL A 160 1.90 12.54 -4.78
C VAL A 160 3.25 12.02 -4.29
N ASP A 161 4.01 12.88 -3.62
CA ASP A 161 5.17 12.46 -2.82
C ASP A 161 4.68 12.16 -1.40
N THR A 162 4.81 10.90 -0.99
CA THR A 162 4.32 10.42 0.30
C THR A 162 4.98 11.12 1.48
N LEU A 163 6.30 11.39 1.40
CA LEU A 163 7.04 12.07 2.47
C LEU A 163 6.61 13.53 2.60
N GLU A 164 6.48 14.24 1.47
CA GLU A 164 6.04 15.63 1.45
C GLU A 164 4.59 15.76 1.93
N PHE A 165 3.72 14.81 1.54
CA PHE A 165 2.33 14.77 1.99
C PHE A 165 2.22 14.65 3.51
N HIS A 166 2.95 13.71 4.13
CA HIS A 166 2.94 13.52 5.58
C HIS A 166 3.61 14.66 6.34
N ALA A 167 4.62 15.31 5.76
CA ALA A 167 5.28 16.46 6.38
C ALA A 167 4.41 17.72 6.40
N LYS A 168 3.52 17.89 5.41
CA LYS A 168 2.64 19.08 5.29
C LYS A 168 1.33 18.95 6.07
N ASN A 169 0.86 17.73 6.29
CA ASN A 169 -0.41 17.49 6.96
C ASN A 169 -0.16 17.09 8.41
N ASP A 170 -0.55 17.99 9.34
CA ASP A 170 -0.65 17.63 10.75
C ASP A 170 -1.85 16.71 10.95
N LEU A 171 -1.60 15.40 10.82
CA LEU A 171 -2.62 14.35 10.88
C LEU A 171 -3.39 14.35 12.21
N HIS A 172 -2.84 14.95 13.27
CA HIS A 172 -3.52 15.07 14.57
C HIS A 172 -4.61 16.14 14.57
N SER A 173 -4.42 17.24 13.86
CA SER A 173 -5.40 18.32 13.80
C SER A 173 -6.60 18.02 12.92
N LEU A 174 -6.41 17.22 11.87
CA LEU A 174 -7.44 16.88 10.90
C LEU A 174 -8.27 15.63 11.30
N SER A 175 -7.73 14.79 12.17
CA SER A 175 -8.31 13.48 12.51
C SER A 175 -9.57 13.54 13.38
N SER A 176 -9.79 14.62 14.12
CA SER A 176 -10.94 14.73 15.03
C SER A 176 -12.26 15.10 14.34
N VAL A 177 -12.19 15.68 13.13
CA VAL A 177 -13.37 16.27 12.47
C VAL A 177 -14.30 15.21 11.88
N ASN A 178 -13.79 14.04 11.49
CA ASN A 178 -14.57 13.02 10.79
C ASN A 178 -14.39 11.60 11.37
N GLU A 179 -13.97 11.47 12.64
CA GLU A 179 -13.71 10.16 13.26
C GLU A 179 -14.96 9.27 13.29
N GLU A 180 -16.15 9.84 13.48
CA GLU A 180 -17.41 9.09 13.47
C GLU A 180 -17.69 8.45 12.11
N GLU A 181 -17.47 9.17 11.00
CA GLU A 181 -17.63 8.64 9.64
C GLU A 181 -16.60 7.54 9.35
N ILE A 182 -15.38 7.70 9.80
CA ILE A 182 -14.33 6.68 9.66
C ILE A 182 -14.67 5.43 10.46
N ILE A 183 -15.19 5.58 11.68
CA ILE A 183 -15.69 4.44 12.48
C ILE A 183 -16.85 3.75 11.77
N ALA A 184 -17.79 4.51 11.20
CA ALA A 184 -18.90 3.95 10.44
C ALA A 184 -18.40 3.18 9.22
N ALA A 185 -17.44 3.71 8.48
CA ALA A 185 -16.81 3.05 7.33
C ALA A 185 -16.14 1.72 7.72
N ILE A 186 -15.35 1.69 8.80
CA ILE A 186 -14.69 0.46 9.27
C ILE A 186 -15.70 -0.61 9.66
N ARG A 187 -16.83 -0.22 10.27
CA ARG A 187 -17.89 -1.16 10.68
C ARG A 187 -18.52 -1.90 9.49
N LEU A 188 -18.51 -1.29 8.30
CA LEU A 188 -18.97 -1.93 7.06
C LEU A 188 -18.02 -3.02 6.58
N LEU A 189 -16.73 -2.94 6.93
CA LEU A 189 -15.71 -3.92 6.58
C LEU A 189 -15.73 -5.12 7.54
N ARG A 190 -16.89 -5.75 7.71
CA ARG A 190 -17.12 -6.94 8.56
C ARG A 190 -17.85 -8.03 7.78
N PRO A 191 -17.60 -9.31 8.11
CA PRO A 191 -18.35 -10.40 7.50
C PRO A 191 -19.88 -10.27 7.73
N PRO A 192 -20.70 -10.66 6.75
CA PRO A 192 -20.32 -11.07 5.41
C PRO A 192 -19.84 -9.87 4.58
N TYR A 193 -18.73 -10.07 3.84
CA TYR A 193 -18.14 -9.02 3.00
C TYR A 193 -18.93 -8.86 1.70
N LEU A 194 -19.91 -7.97 1.71
CA LEU A 194 -20.73 -7.66 0.55
C LEU A 194 -20.07 -6.54 -0.27
N PRO A 195 -20.01 -6.65 -1.61
CA PRO A 195 -19.42 -5.62 -2.47
C PRO A 195 -19.99 -4.22 -2.21
N GLU A 196 -21.30 -4.12 -1.98
CA GLU A 196 -22.01 -2.86 -1.71
C GLU A 196 -21.52 -2.22 -0.40
N LYS A 197 -21.31 -3.00 0.65
CA LYS A 197 -20.80 -2.51 1.94
C LYS A 197 -19.34 -2.07 1.85
N ILE A 198 -18.53 -2.79 1.08
CA ILE A 198 -17.13 -2.43 0.86
C ILE A 198 -17.06 -1.11 0.08
N ALA A 199 -17.85 -0.98 -0.96
CA ALA A 199 -17.94 0.23 -1.76
C ALA A 199 -18.48 1.43 -0.96
N GLU A 200 -19.50 1.23 -0.12
CA GLU A 200 -19.99 2.24 0.81
C GLU A 200 -18.90 2.68 1.79
N ALA A 201 -18.13 1.73 2.35
CA ALA A 201 -17.03 2.05 3.25
C ALA A 201 -15.98 2.93 2.57
N ALA A 202 -15.59 2.58 1.33
CA ALA A 202 -14.64 3.36 0.55
C ALA A 202 -15.15 4.79 0.27
N THR A 203 -16.42 4.90 -0.16
CA THR A 203 -17.06 6.20 -0.43
C THR A 203 -17.09 7.09 0.82
N ARG A 204 -17.52 6.54 1.98
CA ARG A 204 -17.51 7.28 3.25
C ARG A 204 -16.11 7.77 3.61
N SER A 205 -15.11 6.90 3.46
CA SER A 205 -13.72 7.24 3.72
C SER A 205 -13.20 8.30 2.77
N ALA A 206 -13.50 8.21 1.47
CA ALA A 206 -13.10 9.20 0.48
C ALA A 206 -13.67 10.59 0.80
N LEU A 207 -14.97 10.67 1.13
CA LEU A 207 -15.64 11.92 1.51
C LEU A 207 -15.10 12.49 2.83
N ALA A 208 -14.91 11.65 3.85
CA ALA A 208 -14.38 12.07 5.14
C ALA A 208 -12.95 12.64 5.04
N ASN A 209 -12.15 12.18 4.08
CA ASN A 209 -10.77 12.62 3.88
C ASN A 209 -10.61 13.82 2.92
N GLN A 210 -11.71 14.37 2.37
CA GLN A 210 -11.63 15.51 1.46
C GLN A 210 -10.99 16.77 2.08
N CYS A 211 -11.10 16.94 3.38
CA CYS A 211 -10.43 18.06 4.08
C CYS A 211 -8.91 17.90 4.12
N SER A 212 -8.38 16.66 4.13
CA SER A 212 -6.95 16.36 4.21
C SER A 212 -6.31 16.19 2.83
N LEU A 213 -7.04 15.61 1.89
CA LEU A 213 -6.59 15.35 0.52
C LEU A 213 -7.73 15.72 -0.45
N PRO A 214 -7.95 17.01 -0.72
CA PRO A 214 -9.05 17.45 -1.57
C PRO A 214 -8.88 16.93 -2.99
N LYS A 215 -9.94 16.34 -3.51
CA LYS A 215 -10.14 15.94 -4.91
C LYS A 215 -11.28 16.76 -5.46
N THR A 216 -10.97 17.79 -6.23
CA THR A 216 -11.97 18.75 -6.74
C THR A 216 -13.03 18.09 -7.60
N GLU A 217 -12.63 17.03 -8.33
CA GLU A 217 -13.51 16.31 -9.26
C GLU A 217 -14.27 15.14 -8.58
N LEU A 218 -14.09 14.91 -7.27
CA LEU A 218 -14.63 13.71 -6.61
C LEU A 218 -16.17 13.66 -6.68
N GLU A 219 -16.84 14.75 -6.37
CA GLU A 219 -18.31 14.79 -6.35
C GLU A 219 -18.91 14.58 -7.74
N GLU A 220 -18.36 15.25 -8.76
CA GLU A 220 -18.79 15.11 -10.14
C GLU A 220 -18.54 13.69 -10.65
N LEU A 221 -17.35 13.15 -10.40
CA LEU A 221 -16.99 11.79 -10.79
C LEU A 221 -17.85 10.75 -10.07
N ALA A 222 -18.10 10.95 -8.77
CA ALA A 222 -18.96 10.06 -7.99
C ALA A 222 -20.38 10.00 -8.57
N ALA A 223 -21.00 11.17 -8.83
CA ALA A 223 -22.31 11.22 -9.45
C ALA A 223 -22.31 10.50 -10.81
N PHE A 224 -21.32 10.76 -11.64
CA PHE A 224 -21.20 10.16 -12.97
C PHE A 224 -21.08 8.63 -12.93
N VAL A 225 -20.27 8.06 -12.03
CA VAL A 225 -20.06 6.61 -11.99
C VAL A 225 -21.20 5.87 -11.28
N LEU A 226 -21.79 6.47 -10.24
CA LEU A 226 -22.93 5.90 -9.54
C LEU A 226 -24.17 5.78 -10.42
N GLU A 227 -24.47 6.79 -11.25
CA GLU A 227 -25.54 6.73 -12.27
C GLU A 227 -25.33 5.59 -13.28
N ARG A 228 -24.09 5.11 -13.45
CA ARG A 228 -23.71 4.03 -14.37
C ARG A 228 -23.54 2.68 -13.70
N GLY A 229 -24.00 2.57 -12.46
CA GLY A 229 -24.04 1.31 -11.72
C GLY A 229 -22.77 0.97 -10.93
N ALA A 230 -21.86 1.94 -10.71
CA ALA A 230 -20.80 1.73 -9.72
C ALA A 230 -21.43 1.60 -8.33
N LEU A 231 -20.84 0.76 -7.48
CA LEU A 231 -21.32 0.54 -6.12
C LEU A 231 -20.82 1.63 -5.14
N GLY A 232 -19.75 2.34 -5.51
CA GLY A 232 -19.15 3.41 -4.72
C GLY A 232 -17.91 4.00 -5.40
N VAL A 233 -17.28 4.95 -4.72
CA VAL A 233 -16.07 5.66 -5.17
C VAL A 233 -15.05 5.73 -4.03
#